data_dac3717acd02b04a5ac43b72c345b27c
#
_entry.id   dac3717acd02b04a5ac43b72c345b27c
#
_cell.length_a   1.000
_cell.length_b   1.000
_cell.length_c   1.000
_cell.angle_alpha   90.00
_cell.angle_beta   90.00
_cell.angle_gamma   90.00
#
_symmetry.space_group_name_H-M   'P 1'
#
loop_
_entity.id
_entity.type
_entity.pdbx_description
1 polymer ?
#
loop_
_entity_poly.entity_id
_entity_poly.type
_entity_poly.pdbx_seq_one_letter_code
_entity_poly.pdbx_strand_id
1 'polypeptide(L)' 'MRIERIEKSKHKQERVLVFLEGGDLLRITGAELLRFGLYKGMDLSPALVVELQAAAQE' A
#
# COMPACT_ATOMS: atom_id res chain seq x y z
N MET A 1 -10.12 6.25 0.25
CA MET A 1 -9.17 6.22 -0.87
C MET A 1 -9.17 4.86 -1.53
N ARG A 2 -9.18 4.83 -2.84
CA ARG A 2 -9.22 3.58 -3.57
C ARG A 2 -7.84 3.26 -4.14
N ILE A 3 -7.48 1.99 -4.08
CA ILE A 3 -6.22 1.52 -4.65
C ILE A 3 -6.38 1.45 -6.17
N GLU A 4 -5.57 2.21 -6.89
CA GLU A 4 -5.56 2.18 -8.34
C GLU A 4 -4.82 0.98 -8.86
N ARG A 5 -3.66 0.70 -8.28
CA ARG A 5 -2.84 -0.45 -8.67
C ARG A 5 -1.82 -0.74 -7.59
N ILE A 6 -1.28 -1.94 -7.65
CA ILE A 6 -0.25 -2.40 -6.73
C ILE A 6 0.89 -2.97 -7.57
N GLU A 7 2.11 -2.54 -7.28
CA GLU A 7 3.29 -3.01 -7.99
C GLU A 7 4.40 -3.35 -7.02
N LYS A 8 5.23 -4.30 -7.39
CA LYS A 8 6.41 -4.63 -6.61
C LYS A 8 7.55 -3.72 -7.00
N SER A 9 8.33 -3.29 -6.01
CA SER A 9 9.50 -2.47 -6.27
C SER A 9 10.58 -3.30 -6.97
N LYS A 10 11.21 -2.71 -7.98
CA LYS A 10 12.30 -3.37 -8.68
C LYS A 10 13.61 -3.30 -7.90
N HIS A 11 13.71 -2.36 -6.99
CA HIS A 11 14.94 -2.12 -6.26
C HIS A 11 14.99 -2.83 -4.92
N LYS A 12 13.83 -3.10 -4.33
CA LYS A 12 13.75 -3.79 -3.05
C LYS A 12 12.69 -4.88 -3.16
N GLN A 13 13.11 -6.12 -3.03
CA GLN A 13 12.23 -7.27 -3.23
C GLN A 13 11.07 -7.31 -2.26
N GLU A 14 11.27 -6.80 -1.05
CA GLU A 14 10.24 -6.84 -0.03
C GLU A 14 9.31 -5.62 -0.05
N ARG A 15 9.60 -4.65 -0.90
CA ARG A 15 8.83 -3.42 -0.94
C ARG A 15 7.74 -3.49 -1.99
N VAL A 16 6.54 -3.13 -1.59
CA VAL A 16 5.39 -3.08 -2.49
C VAL A 16 4.90 -1.64 -2.57
N LEU A 17 4.61 -1.20 -3.78
CA LEU A 17 4.12 0.15 -4.04
C LEU A 17 2.62 0.08 -4.28
N VAL A 18 1.86 0.79 -3.47
CA VAL A 18 0.41 0.86 -3.61
C VAL A 18 0.04 2.25 -4.11
N PHE A 19 -0.46 2.30 -5.33
CA PHE A 19 -0.85 3.56 -5.95
C PHE A 19 -2.32 3.84 -5.66
N LEU A 20 -2.58 4.97 -5.05
CA LEU A 20 -3.93 5.38 -4.67
C LEU A 20 -4.47 6.39 -5.67
N GLU A 21 -5.79 6.45 -5.78
CA GLU A 21 -6.40 7.48 -6.60
C GLU A 21 -6.11 8.84 -5.99
N GLY A 22 -5.91 9.83 -6.84
CA GLY A 22 -5.51 11.15 -6.41
C GLY A 22 -4.01 11.37 -6.40
N GLY A 23 -3.22 10.37 -6.81
CA GLY A 23 -1.77 10.52 -6.94
C GLY A 23 -0.96 10.15 -5.71
N ASP A 24 -1.61 9.66 -4.66
CA ASP A 24 -0.91 9.23 -3.46
C ASP A 24 -0.25 7.87 -3.67
N LEU A 25 0.85 7.66 -2.95
CA LEU A 25 1.60 6.42 -3.04
C LEU A 25 1.93 5.92 -1.63
N LEU A 26 1.64 4.65 -1.38
CA LEU A 26 2.03 3.99 -0.15
C LEU A 26 3.14 3.00 -0.43
N ARG A 27 4.13 2.97 0.44
CA ARG A 27 5.23 2.01 0.36
C ARG A 27 5.11 1.06 1.54
N ILE A 28 4.80 -0.18 1.25
CA ILE A 28 4.60 -1.20 2.28
C ILE A 28 5.43 -2.43 1.94
N THR A 29 5.47 -3.38 2.86
CA THR A 29 6.15 -4.65 2.61
C THR A 29 5.13 -5.67 2.09
N GLY A 30 5.66 -6.76 1.50
CA GLY A 30 4.79 -7.85 1.07
C GLY A 30 4.02 -8.48 2.22
N ALA A 31 4.64 -8.53 3.40
CA ALA A 31 3.98 -9.06 4.58
C ALA A 31 2.76 -8.22 4.95
N GLU A 32 2.88 -6.92 4.86
CA GLU A 32 1.76 -6.02 5.16
C GLU A 32 0.67 -6.10 4.10
N LEU A 33 1.06 -6.28 2.86
CA LEU A 33 0.10 -6.48 1.79
C LEU A 33 -0.80 -7.69 2.09
N LEU A 34 -0.21 -8.78 2.55
CA LEU A 34 -0.95 -9.98 2.91
C LEU A 34 -1.75 -9.79 4.20
N ARG A 35 -1.14 -9.14 5.18
CA ARG A 35 -1.77 -8.94 6.49
C ARG A 35 -3.06 -8.13 6.38
N PHE A 36 -3.04 -7.09 5.57
CA PHE A 36 -4.21 -6.22 5.39
C PHE A 36 -5.11 -6.68 4.25
N GLY A 37 -4.67 -7.65 3.47
CA GLY A 37 -5.46 -8.18 2.36
C GLY A 37 -5.73 -7.16 1.27
N LEU A 38 -4.72 -6.38 0.92
CA LEU A 38 -4.88 -5.29 -0.04
C LEU A 38 -4.96 -5.83 -1.47
N TYR A 39 -5.77 -5.20 -2.28
CA TYR A 39 -5.92 -5.59 -3.68
C TYR A 39 -6.33 -4.38 -4.52
N LYS A 40 -6.14 -4.49 -5.82
CA LYS A 40 -6.50 -3.45 -6.78
C LYS A 40 -7.99 -3.18 -6.73
N GLY A 41 -8.37 -1.93 -6.62
CA GLY A 41 -9.76 -1.52 -6.55
C GLY A 41 -10.34 -1.50 -5.15
N MET A 42 -9.55 -1.93 -4.15
CA MET A 42 -9.97 -1.90 -2.76
C MET A 42 -10.10 -0.46 -2.27
N ASP A 43 -11.15 -0.22 -1.51
CA ASP A 43 -11.38 1.09 -0.91
C ASP A 43 -10.80 1.11 0.51
N LEU A 44 -9.89 2.04 0.74
CA LEU A 44 -9.22 2.18 2.04
C LEU A 44 -9.85 3.29 2.85
N SER A 45 -10.14 3.00 4.13
CA SER A 45 -10.58 4.02 5.06
C SER A 45 -9.40 4.93 5.44
N PRO A 46 -9.66 6.18 5.86
CA PRO A 46 -8.58 7.05 6.30
C PRO A 46 -7.76 6.46 7.45
N ALA A 47 -8.42 5.77 8.37
CA ALA A 47 -7.71 5.14 9.48
C ALA A 47 -6.74 4.07 9.00
N LEU A 48 -7.15 3.27 8.02
CA LEU A 48 -6.29 2.23 7.48
C LEU A 48 -5.11 2.83 6.71
N VAL A 49 -5.34 3.91 5.99
CA VAL A 49 -4.26 4.60 5.29
C VAL A 49 -3.20 5.08 6.27
N VAL A 50 -3.63 5.65 7.40
CA VAL A 50 -2.70 6.11 8.45
C VAL A 50 -1.91 4.94 9.01
N GLU A 51 -2.57 3.82 9.28
CA GLU A 51 -1.89 2.62 9.79
C GLU A 51 -0.85 2.10 8.81
N LEU A 52 -1.19 2.06 7.53
CA LEU A 52 -0.26 1.60 6.51
C LEU A 52 0.94 2.53 6.38
N GLN A 53 0.71 3.83 6.44
CA GLN A 53 1.80 4.80 6.39
C GLN A 53 2.72 4.67 7.59
N ALA A 54 2.17 4.47 8.77
CA ALA A 54 2.95 4.28 9.98
C ALA A 54 3.76 2.99 9.92
N ALA A 55 3.17 1.92 9.43
CA ALA A 55 3.85 0.64 9.30
C ALA A 55 4.98 0.68 8.27
N ALA A 56 4.83 1.49 7.25
CA ALA A 56 5.83 1.61 6.18
C ALA A 56 6.96 2.58 6.52
N GLN A 57 6.86 3.23 7.65
CA GLN A 57 7.76 4.31 8.01
C GLN A 57 8.98 3.79 8.77
N GLU A 58 9.87 3.15 8.07
CA GLU A 58 11.11 2.69 8.70
C GLU A 58 12.32 3.13 7.93
#